data_712d35edc69c8b43f28b93974618b3e2
#
_entry.id   712d35edc69c8b43f28b93974618b3e2
#
_cell.length_a   1.000
_cell.length_b   1.000
_cell.length_c   1.000
_cell.angle_alpha   90.00
_cell.angle_beta   90.00
_cell.angle_gamma   90.00
#
_symmetry.space_group_name_H-M   'P 1'
#
loop_
_entity.id
_entity.type
_entity.pdbx_description
1 polymer ?
#
loop_
_entity_poly.entity_id
_entity_poly.type
_entity_poly.pdbx_seq_one_letter_code
_entity_poly.pdbx_strand_id
1 'polypeptide(L)'
;MGLPLWGRRHAEGVTDEVPARGDLTRPSGTLPIGEGFFRKRIVMMRKIVIAGAGSYHFAPAIFEDLFVRWRTPVEVWMVDSDLDMAELSARGAQALARAFGCEARFYYTTQLSKATFSADAVIFCADFLDEEAWKQDLKALDDVGLGKQVRLRGGIGGAMQTMRVLDFITDLATQMSEECPDAPLIICDSGFGGIQLARACECAQRFCGVRTLGVSGVTEQTRKRLALYLNVKEENLDITCAGLNNFSWVTRLMDKKKNEDLIPRCMKEMQEDSREELSSQYIDWYGAIPAGERVMQYELLADTEKSPRKTVLLSGTGLADYELRKRNLAMLAVHGPLSPKGASAWGQIRQSGLQTARPVEILRALWGEGDCRVANLNMPCDGAIEGVAPGRFVECPGTVSAEGVRGERVELPVELHDLMGQLSLCNVLYAEAACSGSRVALREAMEIDPALTGIDLLYTEGVLSDMMEAQKDKLKRFF
;
A
#
# COMPACT_ATOMS: atom_id res chain seq x y z
N MET A 1 11.17 -16.33 16.01
CA MET A 1 12.11 -16.10 14.88
C MET A 1 11.43 -15.07 14.00
N GLY A 2 11.86 -13.82 14.08
CA GLY A 2 11.27 -12.71 13.34
C GLY A 2 11.61 -12.78 11.86
N LEU A 3 10.69 -12.33 11.01
CA LEU A 3 10.97 -12.06 9.60
C LEU A 3 12.14 -11.07 9.51
N PRO A 4 13.10 -11.24 8.60
CA PRO A 4 14.21 -10.31 8.46
C PRO A 4 13.68 -8.96 8.00
N LEU A 5 13.96 -7.94 8.79
CA LEU A 5 13.77 -6.55 8.48
C LEU A 5 14.55 -6.16 7.21
N TRP A 6 14.00 -5.26 6.42
CA TRP A 6 14.73 -4.47 5.44
C TRP A 6 15.74 -3.55 6.16
N GLY A 7 16.73 -4.12 6.73
CA GLY A 7 17.80 -3.43 7.45
C GLY A 7 19.05 -4.27 7.39
N ARG A 8 19.91 -3.94 6.42
CA ARG A 8 21.32 -4.29 6.28
C ARG A 8 21.80 -5.48 7.11
N ARG A 9 21.82 -6.67 6.49
CA ARG A 9 22.91 -7.61 6.73
C ARG A 9 23.83 -7.56 5.53
N HIS A 10 25.08 -7.18 5.74
CA HIS A 10 26.13 -7.42 4.79
C HIS A 10 26.29 -8.95 4.65
N ALA A 11 25.80 -9.50 3.57
CA ALA A 11 26.23 -10.81 3.13
C ALA A 11 27.43 -10.58 2.22
N GLU A 12 28.63 -10.82 2.74
CA GLU A 12 29.83 -10.97 1.93
C GLU A 12 29.68 -12.21 1.06
N GLY A 13 29.85 -12.05 -0.24
CA GLY A 13 30.23 -13.07 -1.19
C GLY A 13 29.13 -13.91 -1.80
N VAL A 14 28.37 -13.36 -2.73
CA VAL A 14 27.90 -14.10 -3.91
C VAL A 14 28.10 -13.18 -5.12
N THR A 15 29.00 -13.58 -6.01
CA THR A 15 29.23 -12.91 -7.29
C THR A 15 28.08 -13.30 -8.23
N ASP A 16 27.08 -12.43 -8.33
CA ASP A 16 26.09 -12.50 -9.40
C ASP A 16 26.78 -12.02 -10.68
N GLU A 17 27.08 -12.95 -11.61
CA GLU A 17 27.49 -12.61 -12.96
C GLU A 17 26.32 -11.94 -13.68
N VAL A 18 26.33 -10.63 -13.69
CA VAL A 18 25.55 -9.83 -14.63
C VAL A 18 26.26 -9.92 -15.99
N PRO A 19 25.60 -10.40 -17.07
CA PRO A 19 26.24 -10.35 -18.39
C PRO A 19 26.59 -8.90 -18.72
N ALA A 20 27.88 -8.64 -18.99
CA ALA A 20 28.37 -7.34 -19.40
C ALA A 20 27.60 -6.85 -20.63
N ARG A 21 27.14 -5.60 -20.62
CA ARG A 21 26.60 -4.92 -21.79
C ARG A 21 27.67 -4.89 -22.87
N GLY A 22 27.40 -5.54 -23.99
CA GLY A 22 28.20 -5.41 -25.20
C GLY A 22 28.23 -3.96 -25.69
N ASP A 23 29.43 -3.45 -25.93
CA ASP A 23 29.73 -2.17 -26.52
C ASP A 23 29.02 -1.99 -27.85
N LEU A 24 28.08 -1.04 -27.94
CA LEU A 24 27.46 -0.62 -29.19
C LEU A 24 28.27 0.54 -29.79
N THR A 25 29.39 0.20 -30.45
CA THR A 25 30.03 1.13 -31.39
C THR A 25 29.15 1.26 -32.63
N ARG A 26 28.76 2.49 -32.95
CA ARG A 26 28.00 2.82 -34.17
C ARG A 26 28.85 2.58 -35.41
N PRO A 27 28.34 1.88 -36.43
CA PRO A 27 28.89 1.97 -37.78
C PRO A 27 28.29 3.15 -38.52
N SER A 28 29.11 4.04 -38.99
CA SER A 28 28.77 5.03 -40.01
C SER A 28 28.66 4.31 -41.36
N GLY A 29 27.47 4.28 -41.94
CA GLY A 29 27.23 3.77 -43.29
C GLY A 29 25.90 4.26 -43.85
N THR A 30 25.94 5.18 -44.78
CA THR A 30 24.83 5.58 -45.65
C THR A 30 24.43 4.40 -46.53
N LEU A 31 23.16 4.00 -46.50
CA LEU A 31 22.56 3.05 -47.45
C LEU A 31 21.38 3.71 -48.19
N PRO A 32 21.12 3.29 -49.45
CA PRO A 32 20.23 4.00 -50.35
C PRO A 32 18.74 3.75 -50.10
N ILE A 33 17.94 4.70 -50.52
CA ILE A 33 16.49 4.76 -50.48
C ILE A 33 15.90 3.60 -51.30
N GLY A 34 15.23 2.68 -50.67
CA GLY A 34 14.42 1.63 -51.30
C GLY A 34 13.12 1.44 -50.49
N GLU A 35 12.02 1.45 -51.21
CA GLU A 35 10.64 1.41 -50.74
C GLU A 35 10.29 0.19 -49.88
N GLY A 36 9.47 0.38 -48.89
CA GLY A 36 8.62 -0.68 -48.33
C GLY A 36 9.17 -1.42 -47.13
N PHE A 37 9.66 -0.72 -46.11
CA PHE A 37 9.86 -1.35 -44.79
C PHE A 37 8.72 -0.93 -43.86
N PHE A 38 7.83 -1.87 -43.51
CA PHE A 38 7.08 -1.84 -42.30
C PHE A 38 8.09 -1.58 -41.14
N ARG A 39 8.09 -0.34 -40.61
CA ARG A 39 8.78 -0.06 -39.34
C ARG A 39 8.15 -0.94 -38.28
N LYS A 40 8.75 -2.10 -38.00
CA LYS A 40 8.57 -2.76 -36.72
C LYS A 40 8.89 -1.69 -35.67
N ARG A 41 7.85 -1.15 -35.05
CA ARG A 41 8.00 -0.28 -33.88
C ARG A 41 8.85 -1.13 -32.92
N ILE A 42 10.09 -0.72 -32.65
CA ILE A 42 10.88 -1.30 -31.58
C ILE A 42 10.10 -0.94 -30.32
N VAL A 43 9.31 -1.89 -29.83
CA VAL A 43 8.62 -1.73 -28.54
C VAL A 43 9.73 -1.83 -27.51
N MET A 44 10.15 -0.68 -26.98
CA MET A 44 11.10 -0.66 -25.87
C MET A 44 10.43 -1.39 -24.70
N MET A 45 11.09 -2.41 -24.17
CA MET A 45 10.62 -3.10 -22.97
C MET A 45 10.66 -2.10 -21.81
N ARG A 46 9.53 -1.93 -21.13
CA ARG A 46 9.47 -1.12 -19.92
C ARG A 46 10.07 -1.89 -18.75
N LYS A 47 10.85 -1.21 -17.94
CA LYS A 47 11.43 -1.76 -16.73
C LYS A 47 10.54 -1.46 -15.53
N ILE A 48 9.96 -2.48 -14.93
CA ILE A 48 9.11 -2.39 -13.74
C ILE A 48 9.82 -3.05 -12.57
N VAL A 49 9.93 -2.34 -11.45
CA VAL A 49 10.42 -2.87 -10.19
C VAL A 49 9.24 -3.22 -9.30
N ILE A 50 9.22 -4.44 -8.75
CA ILE A 50 8.24 -4.90 -7.77
C ILE A 50 8.98 -5.09 -6.45
N ALA A 51 8.85 -4.10 -5.55
CA ALA A 51 9.43 -4.13 -4.22
C ALA A 51 8.44 -4.77 -3.23
N GLY A 52 8.81 -5.89 -2.64
CA GLY A 52 7.93 -6.79 -1.91
C GLY A 52 7.31 -7.84 -2.83
N ALA A 53 8.11 -8.44 -3.72
CA ALA A 53 7.64 -9.42 -4.70
C ALA A 53 7.03 -10.68 -4.08
N GLY A 54 7.31 -10.94 -2.81
CA GLY A 54 6.68 -11.99 -1.99
C GLY A 54 5.30 -11.65 -1.45
N SER A 55 4.79 -10.42 -1.63
CA SER A 55 3.51 -9.99 -1.07
C SER A 55 2.34 -10.92 -1.41
N TYR A 56 1.53 -11.24 -0.39
CA TYR A 56 0.33 -12.05 -0.54
C TYR A 56 -0.79 -11.33 -1.25
N HIS A 57 -0.95 -10.04 -0.96
CA HIS A 57 -2.15 -9.30 -1.30
C HIS A 57 -2.08 -8.74 -2.71
N PHE A 58 -0.95 -8.20 -3.12
CA PHE A 58 -0.83 -7.48 -4.39
C PHE A 58 -0.02 -8.22 -5.46
N ALA A 59 1.05 -8.94 -5.11
CA ALA A 59 1.87 -9.60 -6.12
C ALA A 59 1.09 -10.57 -7.03
N PRO A 60 0.07 -11.32 -6.56
CA PRO A 60 -0.73 -12.15 -7.45
C PRO A 60 -1.49 -11.35 -8.52
N ALA A 61 -2.08 -10.22 -8.15
CA ALA A 61 -2.79 -9.36 -9.09
C ALA A 61 -1.83 -8.70 -10.09
N ILE A 62 -0.66 -8.26 -9.62
CA ILE A 62 0.41 -7.71 -10.46
C ILE A 62 0.87 -8.75 -11.49
N PHE A 63 1.11 -9.99 -11.08
CA PHE A 63 1.54 -11.07 -11.98
C PHE A 63 0.44 -11.42 -13.00
N GLU A 64 -0.82 -11.47 -12.56
CA GLU A 64 -1.95 -11.71 -13.46
C GLU A 64 -2.06 -10.61 -14.51
N ASP A 65 -1.97 -9.36 -14.11
CA ASP A 65 -2.11 -8.22 -15.03
C ASP A 65 -0.93 -8.17 -16.00
N LEU A 66 0.32 -8.29 -15.54
CA LEU A 66 1.50 -8.23 -16.39
C LEU A 66 1.56 -9.39 -17.39
N PHE A 67 1.37 -10.63 -16.93
CA PHE A 67 1.75 -11.80 -17.69
C PHE A 67 0.56 -12.55 -18.31
N VAL A 68 -0.64 -12.41 -17.74
CA VAL A 68 -1.84 -13.10 -18.23
C VAL A 68 -2.73 -12.17 -19.03
N ARG A 69 -2.93 -10.93 -18.57
CA ARG A 69 -3.86 -9.98 -19.19
C ARG A 69 -3.18 -9.05 -20.18
N TRP A 70 -2.19 -8.29 -19.72
CA TRP A 70 -1.54 -7.26 -20.52
C TRP A 70 -0.60 -7.83 -21.59
N ARG A 71 0.29 -8.74 -21.20
CA ARG A 71 1.23 -9.46 -22.10
C ARG A 71 2.12 -8.57 -22.96
N THR A 72 2.32 -7.32 -22.56
CA THR A 72 3.25 -6.42 -23.27
C THR A 72 4.68 -6.77 -22.89
N PRO A 73 5.64 -6.65 -23.83
CA PRO A 73 7.05 -6.88 -23.52
C PRO A 73 7.52 -6.05 -22.32
N VAL A 74 8.07 -6.70 -21.29
CA VAL A 74 8.43 -6.07 -20.01
C VAL A 74 9.69 -6.67 -19.41
N GLU A 75 10.51 -5.80 -18.80
CA GLU A 75 11.60 -6.18 -17.91
C GLU A 75 11.14 -6.03 -16.47
N VAL A 76 11.19 -7.08 -15.67
CA VAL A 76 10.69 -7.08 -14.30
C VAL A 76 11.79 -7.42 -13.31
N TRP A 77 11.96 -6.56 -12.33
CA TRP A 77 12.87 -6.75 -11.20
C TRP A 77 12.06 -7.08 -9.95
N MET A 78 12.24 -8.31 -9.47
CA MET A 78 11.63 -8.80 -8.24
C MET A 78 12.56 -8.49 -7.08
N VAL A 79 12.12 -7.60 -6.19
CA VAL A 79 12.89 -7.21 -5.00
C VAL A 79 12.16 -7.68 -3.75
N ASP A 80 12.87 -8.41 -2.89
CA ASP A 80 12.34 -8.84 -1.60
C ASP A 80 13.50 -8.91 -0.59
N SER A 81 13.21 -8.81 0.70
CA SER A 81 14.21 -8.99 1.76
C SER A 81 14.70 -10.42 1.87
N ASP A 82 13.88 -11.38 1.45
CA ASP A 82 14.23 -12.80 1.30
C ASP A 82 14.59 -13.10 -0.16
N LEU A 83 15.86 -13.40 -0.41
CA LEU A 83 16.34 -13.70 -1.76
C LEU A 83 15.65 -14.92 -2.37
N ASP A 84 15.37 -15.94 -1.57
CA ASP A 84 14.66 -17.15 -2.03
C ASP A 84 13.24 -16.81 -2.49
N MET A 85 12.56 -15.91 -1.75
CA MET A 85 11.23 -15.44 -2.14
C MET A 85 11.29 -14.62 -3.42
N ALA A 86 12.26 -13.71 -3.56
CA ALA A 86 12.46 -12.94 -4.78
C ALA A 86 12.70 -13.86 -6.00
N GLU A 87 13.55 -14.88 -5.85
CA GLU A 87 13.82 -15.88 -6.89
C GLU A 87 12.58 -16.70 -7.23
N LEU A 88 11.87 -17.23 -6.23
CA LEU A 88 10.65 -18.03 -6.46
C LEU A 88 9.55 -17.19 -7.14
N SER A 89 9.41 -15.93 -6.76
CA SER A 89 8.47 -15.00 -7.41
C SER A 89 8.84 -14.78 -8.88
N ALA A 90 10.13 -14.56 -9.18
CA ALA A 90 10.60 -14.41 -10.55
C ALA A 90 10.39 -15.69 -11.39
N ARG A 91 10.68 -16.86 -10.84
CA ARG A 91 10.46 -18.15 -11.53
C ARG A 91 8.98 -18.44 -11.75
N GLY A 92 8.12 -18.17 -10.75
CA GLY A 92 6.66 -18.33 -10.86
C GLY A 92 6.07 -17.40 -11.92
N ALA A 93 6.48 -16.12 -11.91
CA ALA A 93 6.11 -15.13 -12.92
C ALA A 93 6.61 -15.51 -14.32
N GLN A 94 7.83 -16.04 -14.43
CA GLN A 94 8.37 -16.56 -15.71
C GLN A 94 7.53 -17.72 -16.26
N ALA A 95 7.06 -18.62 -15.38
CA ALA A 95 6.18 -19.71 -15.80
C ALA A 95 4.84 -19.20 -16.35
N LEU A 96 4.27 -18.16 -15.72
CA LEU A 96 3.08 -17.47 -16.24
C LEU A 96 3.35 -16.81 -17.59
N ALA A 97 4.40 -16.01 -17.69
CA ALA A 97 4.76 -15.32 -18.92
C ALA A 97 4.93 -16.28 -20.10
N ARG A 98 5.65 -17.38 -19.90
CA ARG A 98 5.82 -18.42 -20.93
C ARG A 98 4.50 -19.08 -21.34
N ALA A 99 3.66 -19.43 -20.38
CA ALA A 99 2.41 -20.13 -20.63
C ALA A 99 1.39 -19.26 -21.40
N PHE A 100 1.42 -17.96 -21.19
CA PHE A 100 0.50 -17.01 -21.81
C PHE A 100 1.13 -16.19 -22.96
N GLY A 101 2.36 -16.53 -23.37
CA GLY A 101 3.02 -15.90 -24.51
C GLY A 101 3.43 -14.44 -24.30
N CYS A 102 3.73 -14.05 -23.06
CA CYS A 102 4.25 -12.72 -22.72
C CYS A 102 5.79 -12.73 -22.88
N GLU A 103 6.33 -11.81 -23.67
CA GLU A 103 7.78 -11.59 -23.76
C GLU A 103 8.23 -10.81 -22.51
N ALA A 104 8.99 -11.46 -21.61
CA ALA A 104 9.43 -10.85 -20.38
C ALA A 104 10.83 -11.28 -19.98
N ARG A 105 11.58 -10.34 -19.39
CA ARG A 105 12.88 -10.60 -18.76
C ARG A 105 12.71 -10.46 -17.26
N PHE A 106 13.31 -11.38 -16.51
CA PHE A 106 13.15 -11.43 -15.05
C PHE A 106 14.51 -11.35 -14.38
N TYR A 107 14.57 -10.46 -13.38
CA TYR A 107 15.70 -10.30 -12.47
C TYR A 107 15.18 -10.35 -11.04
N TYR A 108 16.03 -10.78 -10.10
CA TYR A 108 15.67 -10.79 -8.69
C TYR A 108 16.87 -10.38 -7.84
N THR A 109 16.61 -9.70 -6.74
CA THR A 109 17.64 -9.17 -5.85
C THR A 109 17.05 -8.77 -4.50
N THR A 110 17.91 -8.72 -3.48
CA THR A 110 17.59 -8.08 -2.20
C THR A 110 18.01 -6.59 -2.17
N GLN A 111 18.72 -6.12 -3.21
CA GLN A 111 19.28 -4.77 -3.27
C GLN A 111 18.41 -3.88 -4.16
N LEU A 112 17.70 -2.95 -3.52
CA LEU A 112 16.81 -2.04 -4.21
C LEU A 112 17.54 -1.15 -5.23
N SER A 113 18.75 -0.67 -4.89
CA SER A 113 19.58 0.19 -5.74
C SER A 113 19.94 -0.43 -7.08
N LYS A 114 20.11 -1.74 -7.15
CA LYS A 114 20.33 -2.41 -8.45
C LYS A 114 19.08 -2.42 -9.32
N ALA A 115 17.90 -2.44 -8.67
CA ALA A 115 16.64 -2.55 -9.38
C ALA A 115 16.13 -1.20 -9.90
N THR A 116 16.28 -0.11 -9.13
CA THR A 116 15.70 1.20 -9.45
C THR A 116 16.40 1.93 -10.58
N PHE A 117 17.67 1.65 -10.82
CA PHE A 117 18.42 2.33 -11.90
C PHE A 117 17.69 2.28 -13.25
N SER A 118 17.33 3.44 -13.78
CA SER A 118 16.58 3.60 -15.05
C SER A 118 15.26 2.80 -15.08
N ALA A 119 14.56 2.65 -13.97
CA ALA A 119 13.23 2.04 -13.94
C ALA A 119 12.21 2.97 -14.61
N ASP A 120 11.21 2.37 -15.30
CA ASP A 120 10.06 3.10 -15.85
C ASP A 120 8.91 3.20 -14.83
N ALA A 121 8.90 2.35 -13.80
CA ALA A 121 7.97 2.40 -12.67
C ALA A 121 8.46 1.53 -11.51
N VAL A 122 8.03 1.90 -10.31
CA VAL A 122 8.20 1.08 -9.10
C VAL A 122 6.82 0.80 -8.48
N ILE A 123 6.52 -0.48 -8.22
CA ILE A 123 5.36 -0.90 -7.44
C ILE A 123 5.90 -1.39 -6.09
N PHE A 124 5.48 -0.71 -5.04
CA PHE A 124 5.83 -1.08 -3.67
C PHE A 124 4.65 -1.79 -3.02
N CYS A 125 4.83 -3.04 -2.63
CA CYS A 125 3.80 -3.87 -2.04
C CYS A 125 4.31 -4.75 -0.87
N ALA A 126 5.43 -4.37 -0.27
CA ALA A 126 5.97 -5.05 0.89
C ALA A 126 5.16 -4.76 2.16
N ASP A 127 5.09 -5.74 3.05
CA ASP A 127 4.54 -5.58 4.39
C ASP A 127 5.68 -5.25 5.37
N PHE A 128 5.46 -4.26 6.25
CA PHE A 128 6.48 -3.71 7.16
C PHE A 128 6.16 -3.90 8.64
N LEU A 129 5.56 -4.99 8.99
CA LEU A 129 5.32 -5.22 10.40
C LEU A 129 6.53 -5.86 11.06
N ASP A 130 7.27 -5.09 11.84
CA ASP A 130 8.25 -5.61 12.79
C ASP A 130 7.52 -6.03 14.09
N GLU A 131 7.11 -7.29 14.14
CA GLU A 131 6.40 -7.84 15.32
C GLU A 131 7.20 -7.68 16.61
N GLU A 132 8.52 -7.77 16.54
CA GLU A 132 9.38 -7.64 17.73
C GLU A 132 9.41 -6.20 18.23
N ALA A 133 9.59 -5.24 17.34
CA ALA A 133 9.52 -3.83 17.69
C ALA A 133 8.11 -3.45 18.19
N TRP A 134 7.07 -3.98 17.58
CA TRP A 134 5.70 -3.75 18.04
C TRP A 134 5.43 -4.33 19.43
N LYS A 135 5.96 -5.52 19.75
CA LYS A 135 5.89 -6.10 21.11
C LYS A 135 6.65 -5.27 22.13
N GLN A 136 7.78 -4.67 21.73
CA GLN A 136 8.52 -3.73 22.58
C GLN A 136 7.70 -2.47 22.85
N ASP A 137 7.05 -1.90 21.82
CA ASP A 137 6.13 -0.76 21.95
C ASP A 137 4.98 -1.09 22.92
N LEU A 138 4.34 -2.26 22.73
CA LEU A 138 3.26 -2.74 23.59
C LEU A 138 3.70 -2.74 25.05
N LYS A 139 4.83 -3.38 25.32
CA LYS A 139 5.35 -3.50 26.68
C LYS A 139 5.68 -2.14 27.29
N ALA A 140 6.37 -1.27 26.54
CA ALA A 140 6.77 0.05 27.02
C ALA A 140 5.53 0.91 27.39
N LEU A 141 4.49 0.87 26.57
CA LEU A 141 3.24 1.62 26.81
C LEU A 141 2.40 1.01 27.95
N ASP A 142 2.37 -0.32 28.09
CA ASP A 142 1.70 -0.96 29.21
C ASP A 142 2.38 -0.65 30.55
N ASP A 143 3.71 -0.65 30.59
CA ASP A 143 4.51 -0.38 31.80
C ASP A 143 4.26 1.06 32.36
N VAL A 144 3.85 2.01 31.51
CA VAL A 144 3.54 3.40 31.90
C VAL A 144 2.04 3.69 31.95
N GLY A 145 1.18 2.69 31.85
CA GLY A 145 -0.28 2.84 31.90
C GLY A 145 -0.92 3.40 30.64
N LEU A 146 -0.18 3.48 29.53
CA LEU A 146 -0.65 3.93 28.23
C LEU A 146 -0.92 2.77 27.25
N GLY A 147 -1.23 1.58 27.73
CA GLY A 147 -1.47 0.39 26.91
C GLY A 147 -2.56 0.58 25.83
N LYS A 148 -3.46 1.53 26.00
CA LYS A 148 -4.45 1.93 24.99
C LYS A 148 -3.83 2.68 23.82
N GLN A 149 -2.62 3.20 23.95
CA GLN A 149 -1.87 3.87 22.87
C GLN A 149 -1.03 2.90 22.01
N VAL A 150 -1.15 1.61 22.26
CA VAL A 150 -0.57 0.56 21.41
C VAL A 150 -1.42 0.43 20.15
N ARG A 151 -1.09 1.24 19.17
CA ARG A 151 -1.79 1.36 17.90
C ARG A 151 -0.79 1.28 16.75
N LEU A 152 -1.23 0.86 15.59
CA LEU A 152 -0.37 0.83 14.39
C LEU A 152 -0.42 2.15 13.61
N ARG A 153 -1.47 2.97 13.81
CA ARG A 153 -1.75 4.12 12.93
C ARG A 153 -1.84 5.46 13.63
N GLY A 154 -2.37 5.52 14.84
CA GLY A 154 -2.50 6.76 15.61
C GLY A 154 -1.79 6.67 16.95
N GLY A 155 -1.65 7.81 17.65
CA GLY A 155 -1.03 7.90 18.94
C GLY A 155 0.46 7.53 18.98
N ILE A 156 0.98 7.19 20.15
CA ILE A 156 2.42 6.91 20.36
C ILE A 156 2.88 5.68 19.54
N GLY A 157 2.12 4.60 19.57
CA GLY A 157 2.45 3.39 18.79
C GLY A 157 2.46 3.67 17.30
N GLY A 158 1.46 4.42 16.79
CA GLY A 158 1.39 4.83 15.39
C GLY A 158 2.53 5.76 14.98
N ALA A 159 3.01 6.64 15.88
CA ALA A 159 4.18 7.46 15.65
C ALA A 159 5.44 6.58 15.50
N MET A 160 5.67 5.65 16.44
CA MET A 160 6.81 4.70 16.36
C MET A 160 6.79 3.88 15.07
N GLN A 161 5.62 3.34 14.70
CA GLN A 161 5.47 2.57 13.46
C GLN A 161 5.74 3.43 12.23
N THR A 162 5.24 4.68 12.20
CA THR A 162 5.50 5.62 11.11
C THR A 162 6.99 5.85 10.90
N MET A 163 7.72 6.15 11.97
CA MET A 163 9.15 6.44 11.88
C MET A 163 9.96 5.25 11.37
N ARG A 164 9.60 4.01 11.78
CA ARG A 164 10.26 2.79 11.29
C ARG A 164 9.99 2.52 9.81
N VAL A 165 8.73 2.67 9.39
CA VAL A 165 8.32 2.34 8.02
C VAL A 165 8.77 3.39 7.03
N LEU A 166 8.61 4.67 7.38
CA LEU A 166 8.92 5.75 6.45
C LEU A 166 10.43 5.96 6.27
N ASP A 167 11.29 5.46 7.15
CA ASP A 167 12.74 5.44 6.91
C ASP A 167 13.06 4.72 5.59
N PHE A 168 12.45 3.55 5.37
CA PHE A 168 12.61 2.81 4.13
C PHE A 168 11.97 3.50 2.92
N ILE A 169 10.76 4.05 3.08
CA ILE A 169 10.08 4.76 1.99
C ILE A 169 10.87 5.99 1.58
N THR A 170 11.46 6.70 2.53
CA THR A 170 12.34 7.84 2.27
C THR A 170 13.59 7.43 1.49
N ASP A 171 14.25 6.34 1.90
CA ASP A 171 15.42 5.82 1.18
C ASP A 171 15.05 5.41 -0.26
N LEU A 172 13.94 4.68 -0.44
CA LEU A 172 13.44 4.31 -1.76
C LEU A 172 13.15 5.53 -2.63
N ALA A 173 12.38 6.48 -2.11
CA ALA A 173 11.96 7.64 -2.88
C ALA A 173 13.15 8.58 -3.18
N THR A 174 14.09 8.76 -2.25
CA THR A 174 15.32 9.52 -2.49
C THR A 174 16.12 8.87 -3.62
N GLN A 175 16.31 7.57 -3.57
CA GLN A 175 17.01 6.85 -4.62
C GLN A 175 16.29 6.94 -5.97
N MET A 176 14.96 6.84 -5.99
CA MET A 176 14.18 7.01 -7.22
C MET A 176 14.34 8.43 -7.81
N SER A 177 14.35 9.46 -6.97
CA SER A 177 14.53 10.84 -7.43
C SER A 177 15.89 11.07 -8.13
N GLU A 178 16.91 10.29 -7.78
CA GLU A 178 18.24 10.35 -8.39
C GLU A 178 18.38 9.45 -9.63
N GLU A 179 17.83 8.24 -9.59
CA GLU A 179 18.09 7.18 -10.58
C GLU A 179 17.00 7.05 -11.65
N CYS A 180 15.74 7.40 -11.32
CA CYS A 180 14.59 7.31 -12.21
C CYS A 180 13.51 8.36 -11.89
N PRO A 181 13.82 9.68 -11.99
CA PRO A 181 12.95 10.76 -11.51
C PRO A 181 11.57 10.82 -12.20
N ASP A 182 11.46 10.33 -13.42
CA ASP A 182 10.19 10.29 -14.17
C ASP A 182 9.33 9.06 -13.85
N ALA A 183 9.89 8.08 -13.13
CA ALA A 183 9.19 6.84 -12.81
C ALA A 183 8.14 7.07 -11.71
N PRO A 184 6.85 6.71 -11.91
CA PRO A 184 5.87 6.74 -10.85
C PRO A 184 6.15 5.64 -9.81
N LEU A 185 5.90 5.97 -8.54
CA LEU A 185 5.83 5.05 -7.43
C LEU A 185 4.37 4.74 -7.11
N ILE A 186 3.98 3.46 -7.19
CA ILE A 186 2.67 3.01 -6.74
C ILE A 186 2.86 2.26 -5.42
N ILE A 187 2.31 2.80 -4.34
CA ILE A 187 2.36 2.17 -3.00
C ILE A 187 1.05 1.42 -2.78
N CYS A 188 1.16 0.13 -2.44
CA CYS A 188 0.02 -0.75 -2.20
C CYS A 188 -0.11 -1.03 -0.69
N ASP A 189 -1.29 -0.80 -0.12
CA ASP A 189 -1.59 -1.10 1.29
C ASP A 189 -2.57 -2.26 1.41
N SER A 190 -2.11 -3.35 2.03
CA SER A 190 -2.94 -4.51 2.35
C SER A 190 -3.89 -4.28 3.53
N GLY A 191 -3.74 -3.18 4.24
CA GLY A 191 -4.47 -2.87 5.48
C GLY A 191 -3.89 -3.55 6.73
N PHE A 192 -3.06 -4.57 6.57
CA PHE A 192 -2.46 -5.33 7.68
C PHE A 192 -0.95 -5.08 7.85
N GLY A 193 -0.29 -4.56 6.83
CA GLY A 193 1.17 -4.41 6.79
C GLY A 193 1.75 -3.26 7.61
N GLY A 194 0.93 -2.52 8.35
CA GLY A 194 1.39 -1.39 9.17
C GLY A 194 1.90 -0.19 8.37
N ILE A 195 1.77 -0.21 7.03
CA ILE A 195 2.04 0.94 6.19
C ILE A 195 0.90 1.94 6.39
N GLN A 196 1.26 3.14 6.79
CA GLN A 196 0.31 4.25 6.83
C GLN A 196 0.37 4.92 5.46
N LEU A 197 -0.47 4.43 4.55
CA LEU A 197 -0.38 4.72 3.11
C LEU A 197 -0.36 6.22 2.81
N ALA A 198 -1.24 7.00 3.46
CA ALA A 198 -1.27 8.44 3.26
C ALA A 198 0.06 9.10 3.66
N ARG A 199 0.65 8.71 4.82
CA ARG A 199 1.95 9.23 5.28
C ARG A 199 3.09 8.79 4.35
N ALA A 200 3.05 7.57 3.85
CA ALA A 200 4.03 7.06 2.90
C ALA A 200 3.98 7.83 1.56
N CYS A 201 2.78 8.12 1.07
CA CYS A 201 2.58 8.92 -0.13
C CYS A 201 3.01 10.39 0.07
N GLU A 202 2.70 11.00 1.22
CA GLU A 202 3.19 12.35 1.57
C GLU A 202 4.71 12.38 1.62
N CYS A 203 5.34 11.39 2.25
CA CYS A 203 6.78 11.26 2.32
C CYS A 203 7.40 11.22 0.92
N ALA A 204 6.99 10.29 0.09
CA ALA A 204 7.59 10.07 -1.22
C ALA A 204 7.34 11.25 -2.16
N GLN A 205 6.13 11.81 -2.20
CA GLN A 205 5.81 12.87 -3.14
C GLN A 205 6.21 14.25 -2.64
N ARG A 206 5.82 14.63 -1.41
CA ARG A 206 6.05 15.98 -0.91
C ARG A 206 7.50 16.26 -0.52
N PHE A 207 8.15 15.28 0.14
CA PHE A 207 9.47 15.47 0.70
C PHE A 207 10.61 14.90 -0.16
N CYS A 208 10.33 13.88 -1.01
CA CYS A 208 11.34 13.30 -1.89
C CYS A 208 11.12 13.63 -3.39
N GLY A 209 10.00 14.27 -3.76
CA GLY A 209 9.75 14.72 -5.13
C GLY A 209 9.36 13.63 -6.13
N VAL A 210 9.04 12.42 -5.68
CA VAL A 210 8.66 11.30 -6.54
C VAL A 210 7.17 11.31 -6.81
N ARG A 211 6.75 11.25 -8.07
CA ARG A 211 5.33 11.11 -8.43
C ARG A 211 4.75 9.83 -7.83
N THR A 212 3.87 9.97 -6.84
CA THR A 212 3.38 8.84 -6.04
C THR A 212 1.86 8.73 -6.08
N LEU A 213 1.37 7.51 -6.15
CA LEU A 213 -0.03 7.15 -5.94
C LEU A 213 -0.10 5.98 -4.98
N GLY A 214 -1.15 5.93 -4.17
CA GLY A 214 -1.42 4.81 -3.31
C GLY A 214 -2.67 4.05 -3.72
N VAL A 215 -2.70 2.75 -3.47
CA VAL A 215 -3.89 1.92 -3.67
C VAL A 215 -4.15 1.05 -2.45
N SER A 216 -5.43 0.94 -2.07
CA SER A 216 -5.88 0.07 -0.99
C SER A 216 -7.02 -0.84 -1.43
N GLY A 217 -7.43 -1.75 -0.57
CA GLY A 217 -8.55 -2.66 -0.80
C GLY A 217 -9.82 -2.31 -0.02
N VAL A 218 -9.92 -1.09 0.53
CA VAL A 218 -10.98 -0.73 1.50
C VAL A 218 -12.40 -0.88 0.93
N THR A 219 -12.66 -0.45 -0.30
CA THR A 219 -13.99 -0.58 -0.93
C THR A 219 -14.37 -2.04 -1.14
N GLU A 220 -13.43 -2.88 -1.55
CA GLU A 220 -13.67 -4.32 -1.75
C GLU A 220 -13.96 -5.03 -0.43
N GLN A 221 -13.16 -4.77 0.59
CA GLN A 221 -13.38 -5.32 1.94
C GLN A 221 -14.74 -4.88 2.49
N THR A 222 -15.08 -3.59 2.33
CA THR A 222 -16.38 -3.05 2.75
C THR A 222 -17.52 -3.67 1.98
N ARG A 223 -17.39 -3.86 0.66
CA ARG A 223 -18.39 -4.52 -0.18
C ARG A 223 -18.68 -5.93 0.31
N LYS A 224 -17.65 -6.75 0.55
CA LYS A 224 -17.79 -8.11 1.06
C LYS A 224 -18.48 -8.14 2.43
N ARG A 225 -18.03 -7.26 3.35
CA ARG A 225 -18.62 -7.14 4.68
C ARG A 225 -20.11 -6.78 4.61
N LEU A 226 -20.46 -5.72 3.87
CA LEU A 226 -21.83 -5.23 3.80
C LEU A 226 -22.75 -6.13 2.97
N ALA A 227 -22.23 -6.81 1.96
CA ALA A 227 -22.97 -7.82 1.19
C ALA A 227 -23.45 -8.95 2.12
N LEU A 228 -22.53 -9.47 2.95
CA LEU A 228 -22.84 -10.50 3.93
C LEU A 228 -23.80 -9.97 5.01
N TYR A 229 -23.56 -8.77 5.54
CA TYR A 229 -24.34 -8.16 6.60
C TYR A 229 -25.81 -7.92 6.18
N LEU A 230 -26.00 -7.32 5.00
CA LEU A 230 -27.33 -7.00 4.45
C LEU A 230 -27.99 -8.17 3.73
N ASN A 231 -27.33 -9.33 3.65
CA ASN A 231 -27.77 -10.50 2.88
C ASN A 231 -28.12 -10.14 1.41
N VAL A 232 -27.21 -9.39 0.77
CA VAL A 232 -27.29 -9.00 -0.64
C VAL A 232 -26.13 -9.65 -1.38
N LYS A 233 -26.34 -10.08 -2.63
CA LYS A 233 -25.22 -10.60 -3.41
C LYS A 233 -24.20 -9.49 -3.70
N GLU A 234 -22.91 -9.81 -3.53
CA GLU A 234 -21.81 -8.86 -3.71
C GLU A 234 -21.82 -8.18 -5.08
N GLU A 235 -22.12 -8.94 -6.15
CA GLU A 235 -22.22 -8.40 -7.51
C GLU A 235 -23.34 -7.37 -7.71
N ASN A 236 -24.36 -7.37 -6.83
CA ASN A 236 -25.45 -6.42 -6.86
C ASN A 236 -25.16 -5.13 -6.10
N LEU A 237 -24.13 -5.09 -5.26
CA LEU A 237 -23.79 -3.87 -4.54
C LEU A 237 -22.94 -2.92 -5.41
N ASP A 238 -23.44 -1.68 -5.52
CA ASP A 238 -22.66 -0.54 -5.99
C ASP A 238 -22.29 0.29 -4.77
N ILE A 239 -21.00 0.33 -4.46
CA ILE A 239 -20.47 0.95 -3.24
C ILE A 239 -19.34 1.93 -3.58
N THR A 240 -19.35 3.06 -2.91
CA THR A 240 -18.26 4.05 -2.90
C THR A 240 -17.82 4.28 -1.47
N CYS A 241 -16.51 4.27 -1.26
CA CYS A 241 -15.88 4.66 -0.01
C CYS A 241 -14.91 5.81 -0.26
N ALA A 242 -14.86 6.77 0.64
CA ALA A 242 -13.94 7.91 0.56
C ALA A 242 -13.58 8.46 1.94
N GLY A 243 -12.45 9.17 2.02
CA GLY A 243 -11.92 9.77 3.24
C GLY A 243 -10.41 9.88 3.20
N LEU A 244 -9.76 9.44 4.26
CA LEU A 244 -8.31 9.23 4.32
C LEU A 244 -8.04 7.73 4.43
N ASN A 245 -6.84 7.29 4.06
CA ASN A 245 -6.47 5.89 4.27
C ASN A 245 -6.63 5.51 5.77
N ASN A 246 -7.31 4.39 6.00
CA ASN A 246 -7.76 3.91 7.32
C ASN A 246 -8.77 4.81 8.06
N PHE A 247 -9.23 5.88 7.44
CA PHE A 247 -10.30 6.75 7.94
C PHE A 247 -11.29 7.06 6.82
N SER A 248 -11.77 6.01 6.17
CA SER A 248 -12.69 6.08 5.04
C SER A 248 -14.11 5.72 5.46
N TRP A 249 -15.09 6.26 4.74
CA TRP A 249 -16.52 6.17 5.02
C TRP A 249 -17.29 5.75 3.78
N VAL A 250 -18.40 5.04 3.98
CA VAL A 250 -19.30 4.65 2.90
C VAL A 250 -20.14 5.86 2.50
N THR A 251 -19.98 6.32 1.27
CA THR A 251 -20.68 7.49 0.73
C THR A 251 -21.79 7.12 -0.27
N ARG A 252 -21.73 5.89 -0.78
CA ARG A 252 -22.77 5.33 -1.66
C ARG A 252 -22.89 3.83 -1.39
N LEU A 253 -24.14 3.36 -1.28
CA LEU A 253 -24.46 1.94 -1.10
C LEU A 253 -25.80 1.63 -1.76
N MET A 254 -25.77 1.07 -2.97
CA MET A 254 -26.95 0.80 -3.78
C MET A 254 -27.10 -0.70 -4.08
N ASP A 255 -28.31 -1.23 -4.00
CA ASP A 255 -28.67 -2.50 -4.65
C ASP A 255 -28.98 -2.21 -6.12
N LYS A 256 -28.06 -2.56 -7.02
CA LYS A 256 -28.23 -2.36 -8.48
C LYS A 256 -29.45 -3.07 -9.05
N LYS A 257 -29.80 -4.23 -8.49
CA LYS A 257 -30.93 -5.03 -8.99
C LYS A 257 -32.28 -4.40 -8.65
N LYS A 258 -32.37 -3.80 -7.45
CA LYS A 258 -33.60 -3.15 -6.96
C LYS A 258 -33.62 -1.65 -7.22
N ASN A 259 -32.47 -1.07 -7.59
CA ASN A 259 -32.24 0.37 -7.65
C ASN A 259 -32.60 1.07 -6.33
N GLU A 260 -32.19 0.46 -5.20
CA GLU A 260 -32.52 0.88 -3.85
C GLU A 260 -31.28 1.43 -3.15
N ASP A 261 -31.41 2.60 -2.51
CA ASP A 261 -30.38 3.11 -1.60
C ASP A 261 -30.44 2.35 -0.26
N LEU A 262 -29.35 1.67 0.06
CA LEU A 262 -29.25 0.84 1.26
C LEU A 262 -28.61 1.57 2.45
N ILE A 263 -28.12 2.80 2.32
CA ILE A 263 -27.50 3.54 3.44
C ILE A 263 -28.47 3.67 4.62
N PRO A 264 -29.71 4.18 4.45
CA PRO A 264 -30.62 4.35 5.58
C PRO A 264 -30.97 3.05 6.29
N ARG A 265 -31.18 1.99 5.51
CA ARG A 265 -31.45 0.66 6.04
C ARG A 265 -30.23 0.10 6.79
N CYS A 266 -29.05 0.22 6.23
CA CYS A 266 -27.82 -0.29 6.81
C CYS A 266 -27.50 0.41 8.14
N MET A 267 -27.64 1.74 8.19
CA MET A 267 -27.44 2.52 9.41
C MET A 267 -28.40 2.09 10.53
N LYS A 268 -29.68 1.98 10.21
CA LYS A 268 -30.69 1.53 11.17
C LYS A 268 -30.40 0.13 11.71
N GLU A 269 -30.15 -0.84 10.83
CA GLU A 269 -29.83 -2.19 11.23
C GLU A 269 -28.57 -2.26 12.11
N MET A 270 -27.53 -1.48 11.80
CA MET A 270 -26.30 -1.41 12.60
C MET A 270 -26.51 -0.76 13.98
N GLN A 271 -27.38 0.25 14.10
CA GLN A 271 -27.72 0.87 15.39
C GLN A 271 -28.55 -0.06 16.30
N GLU A 272 -29.30 -0.99 15.72
CA GLU A 272 -30.08 -1.99 16.44
C GLU A 272 -29.31 -3.29 16.75
N ASP A 273 -28.13 -3.52 16.11
CA ASP A 273 -27.34 -4.73 16.26
C ASP A 273 -26.22 -4.56 17.29
N SER A 274 -26.33 -5.24 18.41
CA SER A 274 -25.31 -5.21 19.47
C SER A 274 -23.91 -5.70 19.02
N ARG A 275 -23.81 -6.43 17.90
CA ARG A 275 -22.51 -6.84 17.31
C ARG A 275 -21.81 -5.71 16.56
N GLU A 276 -22.57 -4.70 16.17
CA GLU A 276 -22.11 -3.53 15.42
C GLU A 276 -21.97 -2.28 16.32
N GLU A 277 -21.68 -2.46 17.62
CA GLU A 277 -21.56 -1.37 18.60
C GLU A 277 -20.63 -0.23 18.14
N LEU A 278 -19.48 -0.56 17.50
CA LEU A 278 -18.58 0.45 16.95
C LEU A 278 -19.17 1.19 15.75
N SER A 279 -19.82 0.47 14.83
CA SER A 279 -20.49 1.10 13.68
C SER A 279 -21.63 2.00 14.13
N SER A 280 -22.44 1.55 15.10
CA SER A 280 -23.50 2.34 15.72
C SER A 280 -22.94 3.64 16.31
N GLN A 281 -21.86 3.57 17.06
CA GLN A 281 -21.23 4.74 17.69
C GLN A 281 -20.74 5.76 16.64
N TYR A 282 -20.14 5.30 15.52
CA TYR A 282 -19.72 6.19 14.44
C TYR A 282 -20.91 6.80 13.70
N ILE A 283 -21.99 6.03 13.50
CA ILE A 283 -23.23 6.55 12.92
C ILE A 283 -23.82 7.64 13.79
N ASP A 284 -23.82 7.46 15.12
CA ASP A 284 -24.32 8.44 16.08
C ASP A 284 -23.45 9.71 16.12
N TRP A 285 -22.13 9.58 15.97
CA TRP A 285 -21.22 10.73 16.02
C TRP A 285 -21.12 11.49 14.71
N TYR A 286 -21.10 10.78 13.60
CA TYR A 286 -20.72 11.35 12.31
C TYR A 286 -21.78 11.17 11.22
N GLY A 287 -22.89 10.48 11.51
CA GLY A 287 -23.90 10.21 10.50
C GLY A 287 -23.36 9.36 9.31
N ALA A 288 -22.35 8.54 9.55
CA ALA A 288 -21.65 7.82 8.49
C ALA A 288 -21.33 6.36 8.86
N ILE A 289 -21.37 5.48 7.87
CA ILE A 289 -20.98 4.07 8.01
C ILE A 289 -19.47 3.95 7.81
N PRO A 290 -18.71 3.38 8.75
CA PRO A 290 -17.27 3.20 8.59
C PRO A 290 -16.96 2.19 7.48
N ALA A 291 -16.01 2.53 6.63
CA ALA A 291 -15.49 1.65 5.59
C ALA A 291 -14.35 0.76 6.11
N GLY A 292 -14.05 -0.31 5.41
CA GLY A 292 -13.02 -1.28 5.79
C GLY A 292 -13.34 -2.03 7.08
N GLU A 293 -12.30 -2.30 7.82
CA GLU A 293 -12.38 -2.79 9.19
C GLU A 293 -12.71 -1.60 10.10
N ARG A 294 -13.90 -1.59 10.71
CA ARG A 294 -14.35 -0.48 11.59
C ARG A 294 -13.40 -0.14 12.75
N VAL A 295 -12.55 -1.07 13.13
CA VAL A 295 -11.50 -0.86 14.14
C VAL A 295 -10.41 0.09 13.65
N MET A 296 -10.26 0.29 12.34
CA MET A 296 -9.23 1.17 11.77
C MET A 296 -9.45 2.63 12.16
N GLN A 297 -10.69 3.09 12.15
CA GLN A 297 -11.02 4.45 12.57
C GLN A 297 -10.72 4.66 14.05
N TYR A 298 -10.89 3.62 14.87
CA TYR A 298 -10.54 3.66 16.30
C TYR A 298 -9.05 3.88 16.55
N GLU A 299 -8.21 3.34 15.71
CA GLU A 299 -6.76 3.54 15.84
C GLU A 299 -6.32 4.99 15.63
N LEU A 300 -7.18 5.81 15.01
CA LEU A 300 -6.90 7.21 14.70
C LEU A 300 -7.62 8.20 15.61
N LEU A 301 -8.49 7.73 16.50
CA LEU A 301 -9.29 8.58 17.37
C LEU A 301 -8.89 8.42 18.84
N ALA A 302 -9.24 9.43 19.65
CA ALA A 302 -9.11 9.35 21.09
C ALA A 302 -9.86 8.12 21.62
N ASP A 303 -9.31 7.53 22.68
CA ASP A 303 -9.89 6.35 23.28
C ASP A 303 -11.23 6.67 23.97
N THR A 304 -12.21 5.81 23.75
CA THR A 304 -13.48 5.86 24.47
C THR A 304 -13.57 4.68 25.43
N GLU A 305 -14.42 4.76 26.45
CA GLU A 305 -14.61 3.67 27.43
C GLU A 305 -14.96 2.33 26.76
N LYS A 306 -15.53 2.38 25.55
CA LYS A 306 -15.97 1.22 24.77
C LYS A 306 -14.95 0.74 23.74
N SER A 307 -13.77 1.37 23.67
CA SER A 307 -12.72 0.96 22.73
C SER A 307 -12.38 -0.51 22.90
N PRO A 308 -12.43 -1.33 21.85
CA PRO A 308 -12.07 -2.73 21.96
C PRO A 308 -10.58 -2.80 22.33
N ARG A 309 -10.29 -3.31 23.53
CA ARG A 309 -8.92 -3.54 24.01
C ARG A 309 -8.13 -4.57 23.19
N LYS A 310 -8.77 -5.23 22.27
CA LYS A 310 -8.12 -6.09 21.29
C LYS A 310 -7.69 -5.23 20.12
N THR A 311 -6.53 -4.61 20.27
CA THR A 311 -5.64 -4.38 19.14
C THR A 311 -5.83 -5.53 18.17
N VAL A 312 -5.88 -5.23 16.89
CA VAL A 312 -5.70 -6.23 15.84
C VAL A 312 -4.44 -7.00 16.25
N LEU A 313 -4.66 -8.08 17.00
CA LEU A 313 -3.62 -9.06 17.18
C LEU A 313 -3.29 -9.46 15.75
N LEU A 314 -2.13 -9.06 15.33
CA LEU A 314 -1.51 -9.60 14.16
C LEU A 314 -1.63 -11.09 14.31
N SER A 315 -2.72 -11.59 13.75
CA SER A 315 -2.93 -13.02 13.76
C SER A 315 -1.65 -13.57 13.14
N GLY A 316 -1.02 -14.55 13.78
CA GLY A 316 0.22 -15.18 13.31
C GLY A 316 0.05 -15.94 11.99
N THR A 317 -0.79 -15.39 11.09
CA THR A 317 -1.02 -15.86 9.74
C THR A 317 0.23 -15.69 8.87
N GLY A 318 1.13 -14.74 9.21
CA GLY A 318 2.22 -14.38 8.36
C GLY A 318 3.18 -15.53 8.04
N LEU A 319 3.64 -16.32 9.02
CA LEU A 319 4.68 -17.33 8.75
C LEU A 319 4.13 -18.58 8.03
N ALA A 320 2.99 -19.10 8.49
CA ALA A 320 2.37 -20.26 7.85
C ALA A 320 1.97 -19.97 6.40
N ASP A 321 1.43 -18.79 6.17
CA ASP A 321 1.07 -18.31 4.85
C ASP A 321 2.31 -18.06 4.00
N TYR A 322 3.39 -17.55 4.56
CA TYR A 322 4.66 -17.34 3.88
C TYR A 322 5.26 -18.65 3.35
N GLU A 323 5.34 -19.69 4.17
CA GLU A 323 5.83 -21.01 3.77
C GLU A 323 4.89 -21.66 2.73
N LEU A 324 3.56 -21.51 2.89
CA LEU A 324 2.59 -21.98 1.92
C LEU A 324 2.80 -21.29 0.56
N ARG A 325 3.05 -19.99 0.58
CA ARG A 325 3.32 -19.22 -0.64
C ARG A 325 4.61 -19.65 -1.33
N LYS A 326 5.71 -19.81 -0.60
CA LYS A 326 6.97 -20.35 -1.15
C LYS A 326 6.74 -21.68 -1.86
N ARG A 327 6.02 -22.59 -1.20
CA ARG A 327 5.68 -23.88 -1.79
C ARG A 327 4.85 -23.75 -3.07
N ASN A 328 3.84 -22.89 -3.06
CA ASN A 328 2.97 -22.70 -4.23
C ASN A 328 3.73 -22.03 -5.39
N LEU A 329 4.60 -21.06 -5.13
CA LEU A 329 5.45 -20.46 -6.15
C LEU A 329 6.43 -21.47 -6.74
N ALA A 330 7.03 -22.32 -5.92
CA ALA A 330 7.90 -23.42 -6.39
C ALA A 330 7.11 -24.41 -7.27
N MET A 331 5.90 -24.80 -6.87
CA MET A 331 5.03 -25.67 -7.66
C MET A 331 4.64 -25.05 -9.00
N LEU A 332 4.30 -23.76 -9.00
CA LEU A 332 3.99 -22.99 -10.20
C LEU A 332 5.21 -22.92 -11.15
N ALA A 333 6.39 -22.63 -10.60
CA ALA A 333 7.63 -22.54 -11.37
C ALA A 333 8.02 -23.86 -12.05
N VAL A 334 7.84 -24.99 -11.34
CA VAL A 334 8.21 -26.32 -11.85
C VAL A 334 7.20 -26.88 -12.83
N HIS A 335 5.90 -26.75 -12.54
CA HIS A 335 4.84 -27.43 -13.30
C HIS A 335 4.16 -26.53 -14.33
N GLY A 336 4.30 -25.21 -14.23
CA GLY A 336 3.61 -24.22 -15.06
C GLY A 336 2.10 -24.14 -14.76
N PRO A 337 1.47 -22.98 -15.06
CA PRO A 337 0.07 -22.73 -14.69
C PRO A 337 -0.96 -23.55 -15.45
N LEU A 338 -0.57 -24.16 -16.58
CA LEU A 338 -1.48 -24.97 -17.42
C LEU A 338 -1.51 -26.45 -17.02
N SER A 339 -0.61 -26.92 -16.16
CA SER A 339 -0.66 -28.27 -15.60
C SER A 339 -1.63 -28.34 -14.41
N PRO A 340 -2.20 -29.52 -14.07
CA PRO A 340 -3.10 -29.63 -12.92
C PRO A 340 -2.49 -29.16 -11.61
N LYS A 341 -1.24 -29.48 -11.33
CA LYS A 341 -0.53 -29.09 -10.11
C LYS A 341 -0.20 -27.59 -10.08
N GLY A 342 0.29 -27.05 -11.18
CA GLY A 342 0.59 -25.62 -11.29
C GLY A 342 -0.66 -24.75 -11.31
N ALA A 343 -1.74 -25.19 -11.96
CA ALA A 343 -3.04 -24.52 -11.95
C ALA A 343 -3.62 -24.44 -10.54
N SER A 344 -3.53 -25.53 -9.76
CA SER A 344 -3.94 -25.55 -8.36
C SER A 344 -3.12 -24.57 -7.51
N ALA A 345 -1.79 -24.59 -7.68
CA ALA A 345 -0.88 -23.69 -6.97
C ALA A 345 -1.16 -22.21 -7.31
N TRP A 346 -1.35 -21.90 -8.60
CA TRP A 346 -1.69 -20.55 -9.05
C TRP A 346 -3.06 -20.10 -8.51
N GLY A 347 -4.05 -21.01 -8.51
CA GLY A 347 -5.37 -20.75 -7.92
C GLY A 347 -5.30 -20.37 -6.45
N GLN A 348 -4.49 -21.06 -5.65
CA GLN A 348 -4.28 -20.75 -4.23
C GLN A 348 -3.57 -19.40 -4.05
N ILE A 349 -2.55 -19.11 -4.85
CA ILE A 349 -1.85 -17.81 -4.83
C ILE A 349 -2.83 -16.66 -5.13
N ARG A 350 -3.71 -16.83 -6.12
CA ARG A 350 -4.70 -15.82 -6.51
C ARG A 350 -5.78 -15.59 -5.47
N GLN A 351 -6.20 -16.62 -4.75
CA GLN A 351 -7.25 -16.51 -3.73
C GLN A 351 -6.83 -15.62 -2.56
N SER A 352 -5.54 -15.53 -2.24
CA SER A 352 -5.03 -14.67 -1.19
C SER A 352 -4.92 -13.19 -1.63
N GLY A 353 -4.94 -12.90 -2.94
CA GLY A 353 -4.68 -11.58 -3.48
C GLY A 353 -5.89 -10.64 -3.49
N LEU A 354 -5.64 -9.35 -3.37
CA LEU A 354 -6.61 -8.29 -3.63
C LEU A 354 -6.77 -8.12 -5.14
N GLN A 355 -7.93 -8.53 -5.65
CA GLN A 355 -8.18 -8.57 -7.10
C GLN A 355 -8.61 -7.22 -7.68
N THR A 356 -9.04 -6.27 -6.86
CA THR A 356 -9.61 -4.99 -7.30
C THR A 356 -8.61 -3.84 -7.34
N ALA A 357 -7.58 -3.86 -6.52
CA ALA A 357 -6.49 -2.89 -6.59
C ALA A 357 -5.46 -3.35 -7.62
N ARG A 358 -5.42 -2.66 -8.76
CA ARG A 358 -4.62 -3.05 -9.93
C ARG A 358 -3.57 -2.02 -10.30
N PRO A 359 -2.41 -2.04 -9.62
CA PRO A 359 -1.35 -1.06 -9.86
C PRO A 359 -0.83 -1.06 -11.30
N VAL A 360 -0.88 -2.20 -12.00
CA VAL A 360 -0.46 -2.29 -13.40
C VAL A 360 -1.40 -1.53 -14.34
N GLU A 361 -2.71 -1.56 -14.09
CA GLU A 361 -3.68 -0.77 -14.87
C GLU A 361 -3.47 0.73 -14.68
N ILE A 362 -3.11 1.15 -13.45
CA ILE A 362 -2.72 2.54 -13.16
C ILE A 362 -1.49 2.93 -13.97
N LEU A 363 -0.43 2.10 -13.98
CA LEU A 363 0.77 2.37 -14.77
C LEU A 363 0.48 2.49 -16.26
N ARG A 364 -0.37 1.60 -16.80
CA ARG A 364 -0.78 1.64 -18.20
C ARG A 364 -1.50 2.95 -18.55
N ALA A 365 -2.40 3.39 -17.68
CA ALA A 365 -3.11 4.65 -17.85
C ALA A 365 -2.14 5.85 -17.82
N LEU A 366 -1.20 5.88 -16.89
CA LEU A 366 -0.14 6.88 -16.81
C LEU A 366 0.74 6.91 -18.07
N TRP A 367 0.89 5.78 -18.76
CA TRP A 367 1.63 5.65 -19.99
C TRP A 367 0.79 5.90 -21.26
N GLY A 368 -0.48 6.26 -21.10
CA GLY A 368 -1.38 6.57 -22.21
C GLY A 368 -1.99 5.36 -22.92
N GLU A 369 -2.08 4.23 -22.24
CA GLU A 369 -2.68 3.01 -22.76
C GLU A 369 -4.18 2.86 -22.36
N GLY A 370 -4.88 3.98 -22.28
CA GLY A 370 -6.28 4.08 -21.89
C GLY A 370 -6.45 4.64 -20.48
N ASP A 371 -7.67 5.04 -20.15
CA ASP A 371 -7.99 5.55 -18.82
C ASP A 371 -8.32 4.41 -17.86
N CYS A 372 -7.99 4.60 -16.59
CA CYS A 372 -8.28 3.64 -15.53
C CYS A 372 -9.05 4.33 -14.39
N ARG A 373 -10.26 3.84 -14.08
CA ARG A 373 -11.00 4.24 -12.89
C ARG A 373 -10.63 3.34 -11.71
N VAL A 374 -10.17 3.93 -10.62
CA VAL A 374 -9.75 3.25 -9.39
C VAL A 374 -10.72 3.59 -8.26
N ALA A 375 -11.23 2.58 -7.58
CA ALA A 375 -12.22 2.78 -6.50
C ALA A 375 -11.61 3.39 -5.23
N ASN A 376 -10.34 3.07 -4.94
CA ASN A 376 -9.62 3.58 -3.77
C ASN A 376 -8.23 4.04 -4.20
N LEU A 377 -8.17 5.27 -4.64
CA LEU A 377 -6.93 5.92 -5.05
C LEU A 377 -6.49 6.88 -3.95
N ASN A 378 -5.30 6.67 -3.41
CA ASN A 378 -4.64 7.65 -2.57
C ASN A 378 -3.87 8.61 -3.46
N MET A 379 -4.28 9.87 -3.45
CA MET A 379 -3.80 10.91 -4.35
C MET A 379 -3.86 12.28 -3.65
N PRO A 380 -3.10 13.28 -4.14
CA PRO A 380 -3.24 14.65 -3.65
C PRO A 380 -4.66 15.16 -3.86
N CYS A 381 -5.26 15.75 -2.84
CA CYS A 381 -6.59 16.36 -2.91
C CYS A 381 -6.56 17.57 -3.86
N ASP A 382 -7.47 17.55 -4.82
CA ASP A 382 -7.75 18.64 -5.77
C ASP A 382 -9.17 19.22 -5.59
N GLY A 383 -9.73 19.08 -4.38
CA GLY A 383 -11.11 19.41 -4.05
C GLY A 383 -12.05 18.21 -4.07
N ALA A 384 -11.52 16.99 -4.17
CA ALA A 384 -12.31 15.76 -4.14
C ALA A 384 -13.01 15.53 -2.79
N ILE A 385 -12.40 15.94 -1.69
CA ILE A 385 -12.96 15.84 -0.33
C ILE A 385 -12.93 17.20 0.34
N GLU A 386 -14.09 17.66 0.80
CA GLU A 386 -14.22 18.89 1.54
C GLU A 386 -13.58 18.76 2.94
N GLY A 387 -13.04 19.87 3.47
CA GLY A 387 -12.29 19.88 4.74
C GLY A 387 -10.80 19.54 4.60
N VAL A 388 -10.37 18.93 3.51
CA VAL A 388 -8.96 18.61 3.26
C VAL A 388 -8.30 19.67 2.37
N ALA A 389 -7.18 20.22 2.84
CA ALA A 389 -6.45 21.23 2.09
C ALA A 389 -5.87 20.66 0.77
N PRO A 390 -5.81 21.47 -0.30
CA PRO A 390 -5.25 21.04 -1.58
C PRO A 390 -3.83 20.48 -1.46
N GLY A 391 -3.56 19.42 -2.19
CA GLY A 391 -2.25 18.74 -2.24
C GLY A 391 -1.96 17.79 -1.09
N ARG A 392 -2.83 17.67 -0.06
CA ARG A 392 -2.74 16.60 0.94
C ARG A 392 -3.36 15.32 0.41
N PHE A 393 -2.81 14.17 0.77
CA PHE A 393 -3.32 12.90 0.28
C PHE A 393 -4.67 12.53 0.88
N VAL A 394 -5.60 12.16 0.00
CA VAL A 394 -6.93 11.61 0.30
C VAL A 394 -7.12 10.26 -0.34
N GLU A 395 -8.07 9.48 0.16
CA GLU A 395 -8.50 8.22 -0.44
C GLU A 395 -9.91 8.37 -1.00
N CYS A 396 -10.05 8.33 -2.32
CA CYS A 396 -11.34 8.45 -2.99
C CYS A 396 -11.33 7.72 -4.34
N PRO A 397 -12.50 7.50 -4.96
CA PRO A 397 -12.52 7.10 -6.36
C PRO A 397 -11.85 8.15 -7.24
N GLY A 398 -11.14 7.70 -8.26
CA GLY A 398 -10.48 8.60 -9.18
C GLY A 398 -10.22 7.97 -10.53
N THR A 399 -9.93 8.81 -11.50
CA THR A 399 -9.52 8.40 -12.86
C THR A 399 -8.07 8.76 -13.08
N VAL A 400 -7.31 7.80 -13.58
CA VAL A 400 -5.92 7.94 -13.99
C VAL A 400 -5.86 7.91 -15.50
N SER A 401 -5.10 8.83 -16.08
CA SER A 401 -4.87 8.94 -17.54
C SER A 401 -3.44 9.39 -17.83
N ALA A 402 -3.09 9.51 -19.09
CA ALA A 402 -1.81 10.10 -19.51
C ALA A 402 -1.64 11.57 -19.07
N GLU A 403 -2.75 12.28 -18.94
CA GLU A 403 -2.78 13.70 -18.53
C GLU A 403 -2.59 13.87 -17.02
N GLY A 404 -2.79 12.80 -16.25
CA GLY A 404 -2.64 12.81 -14.80
C GLY A 404 -3.71 12.03 -14.06
N VAL A 405 -3.99 12.51 -12.87
CA VAL A 405 -4.91 11.88 -11.92
C VAL A 405 -5.96 12.89 -11.49
N ARG A 406 -7.22 12.48 -11.48
CA ARG A 406 -8.35 13.30 -11.04
C ARG A 406 -9.20 12.50 -10.05
N GLY A 407 -9.39 13.05 -8.84
CA GLY A 407 -10.33 12.52 -7.85
C GLY A 407 -11.79 12.80 -8.25
N GLU A 408 -12.67 11.86 -7.95
CA GLU A 408 -14.10 12.10 -8.01
C GLU A 408 -14.51 12.88 -6.76
N ARG A 409 -15.27 13.96 -6.94
CA ARG A 409 -15.79 14.72 -5.79
C ARG A 409 -16.77 13.86 -5.01
N VAL A 410 -16.55 13.74 -3.72
CA VAL A 410 -17.34 12.94 -2.80
C VAL A 410 -17.81 13.81 -1.65
N GLU A 411 -19.10 13.74 -1.34
CA GLU A 411 -19.69 14.42 -0.19
C GLU A 411 -19.59 13.53 1.04
N LEU A 412 -19.00 14.05 2.09
CA LEU A 412 -18.97 13.46 3.43
C LEU A 412 -19.84 14.30 4.38
N PRO A 413 -20.39 13.71 5.45
CA PRO A 413 -21.05 14.48 6.49
C PRO A 413 -20.17 15.60 7.04
N VAL A 414 -20.78 16.75 7.30
CA VAL A 414 -20.07 17.96 7.78
C VAL A 414 -19.33 17.73 9.10
N GLU A 415 -19.82 16.82 9.91
CA GLU A 415 -19.24 16.40 11.19
C GLU A 415 -17.83 15.78 11.02
N LEU A 416 -17.50 15.34 9.82
CA LEU A 416 -16.18 14.77 9.49
C LEU A 416 -15.19 15.80 8.94
N HIS A 417 -15.64 16.97 8.46
CA HIS A 417 -14.78 17.88 7.71
C HIS A 417 -13.57 18.37 8.51
N ASP A 418 -13.78 18.86 9.74
CA ASP A 418 -12.69 19.33 10.60
C ASP A 418 -11.71 18.21 10.95
N LEU A 419 -12.25 17.03 11.26
CA LEU A 419 -11.43 15.86 11.60
C LEU A 419 -10.63 15.35 10.40
N MET A 420 -11.19 15.39 9.19
CA MET A 420 -10.46 15.10 7.95
C MET A 420 -9.31 16.08 7.74
N GLY A 421 -9.57 17.37 7.94
CA GLY A 421 -8.55 18.41 7.87
C GLY A 421 -7.42 18.20 8.87
N GLN A 422 -7.76 17.90 10.12
CA GLN A 422 -6.82 17.65 11.21
C GLN A 422 -5.97 16.38 10.94
N LEU A 423 -6.59 15.25 10.64
CA LEU A 423 -5.89 13.99 10.36
C LEU A 423 -5.01 14.09 9.11
N SER A 424 -5.47 14.82 8.07
CA SER A 424 -4.65 15.02 6.87
C SER A 424 -3.39 15.85 7.17
N LEU A 425 -3.50 16.88 8.03
CA LEU A 425 -2.34 17.64 8.49
C LEU A 425 -1.41 16.78 9.35
N CYS A 426 -1.98 16.00 10.26
CA CYS A 426 -1.24 15.05 11.07
C CYS A 426 -0.40 14.09 10.22
N ASN A 427 -0.95 13.57 9.11
CA ASN A 427 -0.22 12.72 8.18
C ASN A 427 0.97 13.43 7.54
N VAL A 428 0.83 14.71 7.15
CA VAL A 428 1.93 15.51 6.60
C VAL A 428 3.04 15.71 7.63
N LEU A 429 2.70 16.08 8.85
CA LEU A 429 3.69 16.35 9.92
C LEU A 429 4.43 15.08 10.35
N TYR A 430 3.74 13.95 10.47
CA TYR A 430 4.41 12.66 10.72
C TYR A 430 5.32 12.24 9.56
N ALA A 431 4.91 12.49 8.31
CA ALA A 431 5.76 12.22 7.16
C ALA A 431 7.01 13.11 7.15
N GLU A 432 6.85 14.41 7.45
CA GLU A 432 7.97 15.34 7.60
C GLU A 432 8.95 14.89 8.69
N ALA A 433 8.41 14.56 9.87
CA ALA A 433 9.22 14.08 10.97
C ALA A 433 10.04 12.84 10.59
N ALA A 434 9.41 11.86 9.96
CA ALA A 434 10.07 10.62 9.56
C ALA A 434 11.12 10.84 8.45
N CYS A 435 10.82 11.68 7.45
CA CYS A 435 11.72 11.95 6.34
C CYS A 435 12.96 12.76 6.75
N SER A 436 12.79 13.74 7.65
CA SER A 436 13.83 14.68 8.04
C SER A 436 14.53 14.35 9.37
N GLY A 437 13.97 13.45 10.19
CA GLY A 437 14.40 13.24 11.57
C GLY A 437 14.01 14.39 12.50
N SER A 438 13.04 15.24 12.10
CA SER A 438 12.65 16.43 12.85
C SER A 438 11.82 16.08 14.09
N ARG A 439 12.39 16.29 15.27
CA ARG A 439 11.67 16.17 16.54
C ARG A 439 10.62 17.29 16.72
N VAL A 440 10.80 18.44 16.04
CA VAL A 440 9.81 19.55 16.06
C VAL A 440 8.57 19.13 15.30
N ALA A 441 8.70 18.66 14.06
CA ALA A 441 7.58 18.18 13.28
C ALA A 441 6.87 16.99 13.97
N LEU A 442 7.63 16.10 14.63
CA LEU A 442 7.06 14.99 15.41
C LEU A 442 6.20 15.51 16.57
N ARG A 443 6.69 16.51 17.30
CA ARG A 443 5.94 17.15 18.38
C ARG A 443 4.65 17.81 17.88
N GLU A 444 4.76 18.59 16.80
CA GLU A 444 3.60 19.26 16.19
C GLU A 444 2.56 18.23 15.71
N ALA A 445 3.01 17.10 15.15
CA ALA A 445 2.11 16.01 14.77
C ALA A 445 1.37 15.42 15.98
N MET A 446 2.09 15.20 17.09
CA MET A 446 1.51 14.65 18.32
C MET A 446 0.53 15.61 18.98
N GLU A 447 0.79 16.92 18.93
CA GLU A 447 -0.08 17.95 19.51
C GLU A 447 -1.46 17.97 18.86
N ILE A 448 -1.51 17.69 17.55
CA ILE A 448 -2.77 17.66 16.79
C ILE A 448 -3.30 16.25 16.54
N ASP A 449 -2.63 15.18 17.00
CA ASP A 449 -3.10 13.80 16.79
C ASP A 449 -4.37 13.54 17.61
N PRO A 450 -5.55 13.29 16.98
CA PRO A 450 -6.77 13.02 17.70
C PRO A 450 -6.68 11.84 18.65
N ALA A 451 -5.81 10.85 18.34
CA ALA A 451 -5.62 9.69 19.20
C ALA A 451 -4.94 10.02 20.53
N LEU A 452 -4.32 11.19 20.65
CA LEU A 452 -3.66 11.68 21.86
C LEU A 452 -4.50 12.70 22.65
N THR A 453 -5.70 12.99 22.19
CA THR A 453 -6.60 13.94 22.86
C THR A 453 -6.84 13.55 24.32
N GLY A 454 -6.60 14.50 25.24
CA GLY A 454 -6.79 14.28 26.68
C GLY A 454 -5.60 13.66 27.42
N ILE A 455 -4.48 13.41 26.71
CA ILE A 455 -3.22 12.97 27.31
C ILE A 455 -2.26 14.16 27.36
N ASP A 456 -1.54 14.33 28.47
CA ASP A 456 -0.56 15.39 28.62
C ASP A 456 0.56 15.26 27.58
N LEU A 457 0.81 16.32 26.82
CA LEU A 457 1.78 16.31 25.71
C LEU A 457 3.21 16.08 26.19
N LEU A 458 3.62 16.73 27.29
CA LEU A 458 4.98 16.58 27.82
C LEU A 458 5.24 15.16 28.31
N TYR A 459 4.23 14.57 28.94
CA TYR A 459 4.29 13.17 29.36
C TYR A 459 4.41 12.24 28.14
N THR A 460 3.60 12.46 27.11
CA THR A 460 3.62 11.70 25.85
C THR A 460 4.96 11.81 25.13
N GLU A 461 5.53 13.02 25.07
CA GLU A 461 6.87 13.26 24.50
C GLU A 461 7.97 12.52 25.26
N GLY A 462 7.90 12.51 26.59
CA GLY A 462 8.84 11.77 27.43
C GLY A 462 8.81 10.28 27.13
N VAL A 463 7.63 9.69 27.15
CA VAL A 463 7.43 8.26 26.83
C VAL A 463 7.91 7.92 25.43
N LEU A 464 7.53 8.72 24.43
CA LEU A 464 7.97 8.49 23.05
C LEU A 464 9.50 8.60 22.93
N SER A 465 10.12 9.57 23.61
CA SER A 465 11.58 9.75 23.61
C SER A 465 12.32 8.53 24.17
N ASP A 466 11.81 7.96 25.26
CA ASP A 466 12.37 6.73 25.86
C ASP A 466 12.22 5.53 24.92
N MET A 467 11.06 5.38 24.27
CA MET A 467 10.82 4.34 23.26
C MET A 467 11.74 4.49 22.06
N MET A 468 11.96 5.73 21.58
CA MET A 468 12.87 6.02 20.48
C MET A 468 14.31 5.67 20.83
N GLU A 469 14.79 6.04 22.02
CA GLU A 469 16.15 5.71 22.48
C GLU A 469 16.35 4.18 22.58
N ALA A 470 15.33 3.47 23.07
CA ALA A 470 15.36 1.99 23.15
C ALA A 470 15.42 1.30 21.77
N GLN A 471 15.02 1.97 20.71
CA GLN A 471 14.99 1.46 19.33
C GLN A 471 15.83 2.30 18.36
N LYS A 472 16.83 3.04 18.84
CA LYS A 472 17.62 3.97 18.04
C LYS A 472 18.32 3.36 16.82
N ASP A 473 18.67 2.09 16.89
CA ASP A 473 19.23 1.34 15.76
C ASP A 473 18.24 1.19 14.58
N LYS A 474 16.93 1.31 14.85
CA LYS A 474 15.85 1.27 13.86
C LYS A 474 15.38 2.66 13.43
N LEU A 475 15.82 3.72 14.08
CA LEU A 475 15.35 5.10 13.90
C LEU A 475 16.52 6.05 13.56
N LYS A 476 17.34 5.67 12.61
CA LYS A 476 18.63 6.31 12.30
C LYS A 476 18.54 7.79 11.93
N ARG A 477 17.40 8.25 11.39
CA ARG A 477 17.23 9.67 11.02
C ARG A 477 17.08 10.58 12.23
N PHE A 478 16.76 10.03 13.39
CA PHE A 478 16.58 10.78 14.65
C PHE A 478 17.83 10.79 15.56
N PHE A 479 18.85 9.99 15.21
CA PHE A 479 20.06 9.80 16.02
C PHE A 479 21.38 9.92 15.20
#